data_23c3468180e0fbc9930fbac89eee7c6e
#
_entry.id   23c3468180e0fbc9930fbac89eee7c6e
#
_cell.length_a   1.000
_cell.length_b   1.000
_cell.length_c   1.000
_cell.angle_alpha   90.00
_cell.angle_beta   90.00
_cell.angle_gamma   90.00
#
_symmetry.space_group_name_H-M   'P 1'
#
loop_
_entity.id
_entity.type
_entity.pdbx_description
1 polymer ?
#
loop_
_entity_poly.entity_id
_entity_poly.type
_entity_poly.pdbx_seq_one_letter_code
_entity_poly.pdbx_strand_id
1 'polypeptide(L)'
;MNKILNFILIAILYSSTHPVMAESYDDKIMAIVNDKVILKSEVQTAIDYLPSDIIAKEYINLNDQEIIKKVLGGLIETSLLIQAADRYGINISDIALENKLSEIARSQKMTINELRNNIIKEGQDYTNYIQDIKNQMTVETLFISQFYSRMNVTEEEIENFIERERV
;
A
#
# COMPACT_ATOMS: atom_id res chain seq x y z
N MET A 1 -36.48 43.35 33.70
CA MET A 1 -36.13 41.94 33.58
C MET A 1 -36.08 41.45 32.14
N ASN A 2 -36.87 41.99 31.23
CA ASN A 2 -36.92 41.51 29.81
C ASN A 2 -35.78 42.02 28.89
N LYS A 3 -35.09 43.12 29.23
CA LYS A 3 -34.00 43.64 28.39
C LYS A 3 -32.69 42.82 28.53
N ILE A 4 -32.39 42.27 29.70
CA ILE A 4 -31.22 41.44 29.94
C ILE A 4 -31.40 40.07 29.31
N LEU A 5 -32.62 39.52 29.36
CA LEU A 5 -32.97 38.24 28.74
C LEU A 5 -32.82 38.28 27.18
N ASN A 6 -33.21 39.40 26.54
CA ASN A 6 -33.04 39.60 25.12
C ASN A 6 -31.55 39.77 24.71
N PHE A 7 -30.70 40.35 25.54
CA PHE A 7 -29.28 40.48 25.28
C PHE A 7 -28.57 39.12 25.35
N ILE A 8 -28.97 38.24 26.26
CA ILE A 8 -28.42 36.90 26.41
C ILE A 8 -28.85 36.02 25.20
N LEU A 9 -30.10 36.18 24.73
CA LEU A 9 -30.61 35.41 23.57
C LEU A 9 -29.90 35.81 22.26
N ILE A 10 -29.55 37.10 22.07
CA ILE A 10 -28.80 37.59 20.92
C ILE A 10 -27.33 37.15 20.98
N ALA A 11 -26.71 37.08 22.16
CA ALA A 11 -25.33 36.61 22.32
C ALA A 11 -25.17 35.13 21.99
N ILE A 12 -26.20 34.30 22.23
CA ILE A 12 -26.18 32.86 21.91
C ILE A 12 -26.32 32.60 20.39
N LEU A 13 -26.97 33.48 19.63
CA LEU A 13 -27.12 33.39 18.18
C LEU A 13 -25.84 33.76 17.41
N TYR A 14 -24.90 34.48 18.03
CA TYR A 14 -23.62 34.89 17.40
C TYR A 14 -22.50 33.90 17.57
N SER A 15 -22.64 32.87 18.40
CA SER A 15 -21.55 31.91 18.73
C SER A 15 -21.52 30.65 17.86
N SER A 16 -22.29 30.53 16.78
CA SER A 16 -22.40 29.30 15.99
C SER A 16 -22.00 29.40 14.52
N THR A 17 -21.27 30.42 14.11
CA THR A 17 -20.68 30.45 12.77
C THR A 17 -19.16 30.29 12.84
N HIS A 18 -18.70 29.13 13.30
CA HIS A 18 -17.39 28.69 12.90
C HIS A 18 -17.51 28.21 11.44
N PRO A 19 -16.84 28.86 10.47
CA PRO A 19 -16.71 28.27 9.16
C PRO A 19 -15.93 26.95 9.37
N VAL A 20 -16.61 25.83 9.20
CA VAL A 20 -15.90 24.58 8.94
C VAL A 20 -15.22 24.83 7.60
N MET A 21 -13.95 25.21 7.63
CA MET A 21 -13.07 25.13 6.48
C MET A 21 -13.03 23.64 6.14
N ALA A 22 -13.92 23.19 5.25
CA ALA A 22 -13.68 21.99 4.51
C ALA A 22 -12.40 22.29 3.72
N GLU A 23 -11.25 21.79 4.22
CA GLU A 23 -10.07 21.67 3.40
C GLU A 23 -10.53 20.84 2.18
N SER A 24 -10.73 21.54 1.06
CA SER A 24 -10.88 20.90 -0.23
C SER A 24 -9.54 20.23 -0.48
N TYR A 25 -9.45 18.96 -0.11
CA TYR A 25 -8.35 18.11 -0.47
C TYR A 25 -8.49 17.91 -1.99
N ASP A 26 -7.95 18.88 -2.74
CA ASP A 26 -7.83 18.81 -4.19
C ASP A 26 -6.67 17.84 -4.48
N ASP A 27 -6.96 16.55 -4.29
CA ASP A 27 -5.97 15.50 -4.48
C ASP A 27 -5.76 15.30 -5.99
N LYS A 28 -4.58 15.69 -6.47
CA LYS A 28 -4.27 15.70 -7.89
C LYS A 28 -4.11 14.28 -8.42
N ILE A 29 -4.72 14.04 -9.58
CA ILE A 29 -4.48 12.82 -10.35
C ILE A 29 -3.05 12.83 -10.88
N MET A 30 -2.27 11.82 -10.51
CA MET A 30 -0.89 11.62 -10.96
C MET A 30 -0.80 10.68 -12.15
N ALA A 31 -1.67 9.67 -12.21
CA ALA A 31 -1.80 8.76 -13.35
C ALA A 31 -3.21 8.18 -13.43
N ILE A 32 -3.58 7.72 -14.62
CA ILE A 32 -4.78 6.89 -14.88
C ILE A 32 -4.29 5.61 -15.55
N VAL A 33 -4.59 4.47 -14.93
CA VAL A 33 -4.16 3.14 -15.38
C VAL A 33 -5.41 2.31 -15.67
N ASN A 34 -5.88 2.36 -16.91
CA ASN A 34 -7.19 1.85 -17.32
C ASN A 34 -8.30 2.52 -16.48
N ASP A 35 -8.99 1.75 -15.63
CA ASP A 35 -10.10 2.25 -14.80
C ASP A 35 -9.65 2.72 -13.40
N LYS A 36 -8.36 2.59 -13.07
CA LYS A 36 -7.80 3.00 -11.78
C LYS A 36 -7.12 4.36 -11.88
N VAL A 37 -7.44 5.24 -10.94
CA VAL A 37 -6.77 6.53 -10.76
C VAL A 37 -5.70 6.37 -9.66
N ILE A 38 -4.52 6.95 -9.87
CA ILE A 38 -3.48 7.09 -8.86
C ILE A 38 -3.40 8.56 -8.48
N LEU A 39 -3.56 8.85 -7.20
CA LEU A 39 -3.60 10.18 -6.63
C LEU A 39 -2.24 10.62 -6.09
N LYS A 40 -2.05 11.94 -5.96
CA LYS A 40 -0.83 12.50 -5.36
C LYS A 40 -0.65 12.03 -3.92
N SER A 41 -1.72 11.91 -3.15
CA SER A 41 -1.69 11.40 -1.78
C SER A 41 -1.20 9.95 -1.71
N GLU A 42 -1.58 9.09 -2.66
CA GLU A 42 -1.09 7.71 -2.74
C GLU A 42 0.42 7.68 -3.01
N VAL A 43 0.90 8.52 -3.95
CA VAL A 43 2.34 8.63 -4.24
C VAL A 43 3.11 9.14 -3.01
N GLN A 44 2.59 10.15 -2.31
CA GLN A 44 3.22 10.70 -1.11
C GLN A 44 3.27 9.65 0.00
N THR A 45 2.17 8.97 0.25
CA THR A 45 2.10 7.87 1.23
C THR A 45 3.12 6.78 0.90
N ALA A 46 3.23 6.38 -0.36
CA ALA A 46 4.21 5.38 -0.77
C ALA A 46 5.66 5.84 -0.56
N ILE A 47 5.95 7.15 -0.73
CA ILE A 47 7.27 7.72 -0.44
C ILE A 47 7.54 7.72 1.06
N ASP A 48 6.59 8.14 1.88
CA ASP A 48 6.72 8.27 3.33
C ASP A 48 6.98 6.91 4.01
N TYR A 49 6.53 5.82 3.39
CA TYR A 49 6.70 4.45 3.88
C TYR A 49 7.79 3.65 3.17
N LEU A 50 8.65 4.29 2.39
CA LEU A 50 9.80 3.59 1.81
C LEU A 50 10.72 3.06 2.93
N PRO A 51 11.07 1.76 2.93
CA PRO A 51 12.03 1.21 3.87
C PRO A 51 13.39 1.91 3.79
N SER A 52 14.01 2.17 4.94
CA SER A 52 15.28 2.91 5.00
C SER A 52 16.41 2.25 4.22
N ASP A 53 16.43 0.91 4.14
CA ASP A 53 17.40 0.16 3.37
C ASP A 53 17.16 0.27 1.86
N ILE A 54 15.92 0.39 1.43
CA ILE A 54 15.54 0.67 0.03
C ILE A 54 15.93 2.11 -0.33
N ILE A 55 15.66 3.08 0.55
CA ILE A 55 16.07 4.48 0.35
C ILE A 55 17.60 4.53 0.16
N ALA A 56 18.36 3.88 1.03
CA ALA A 56 19.82 3.88 0.97
C ALA A 56 20.39 3.22 -0.29
N LYS A 57 19.71 2.23 -0.87
CA LYS A 57 20.18 1.50 -2.06
C LYS A 57 19.76 2.14 -3.37
N GLU A 58 18.50 2.59 -3.45
CA GLU A 58 17.87 2.90 -4.72
C GLU A 58 17.51 4.37 -4.91
N TYR A 59 17.45 5.16 -3.84
CA TYR A 59 16.94 6.52 -3.85
C TYR A 59 17.96 7.57 -3.37
N ILE A 60 19.09 7.16 -2.78
CA ILE A 60 20.05 8.06 -2.12
C ILE A 60 20.61 9.17 -3.03
N ASN A 61 20.70 8.93 -4.34
CA ASN A 61 21.23 9.86 -5.31
C ASN A 61 20.15 10.55 -6.16
N LEU A 62 18.87 10.34 -5.83
CA LEU A 62 17.76 10.89 -6.60
C LEU A 62 17.27 12.20 -5.96
N ASN A 63 16.87 13.15 -6.81
CA ASN A 63 16.13 14.33 -6.36
C ASN A 63 14.64 14.01 -6.18
N ASP A 64 13.88 14.92 -5.55
CA ASP A 64 12.47 14.71 -5.23
C ASP A 64 11.61 14.35 -6.45
N GLN A 65 11.88 14.92 -7.61
CA GLN A 65 11.13 14.62 -8.84
C GLN A 65 11.42 13.22 -9.37
N GLU A 66 12.66 12.78 -9.26
CA GLU A 66 13.08 11.42 -9.64
C GLU A 66 12.49 10.38 -8.69
N ILE A 67 12.44 10.68 -7.39
CA ILE A 67 11.78 9.83 -6.38
C ILE A 67 10.30 9.68 -6.70
N ILE A 68 9.59 10.79 -6.90
CA ILE A 68 8.17 10.79 -7.27
C ILE A 68 7.95 9.97 -8.54
N LYS A 69 8.76 10.18 -9.58
CA LYS A 69 8.64 9.45 -10.85
C LYS A 69 8.85 7.94 -10.68
N LYS A 70 9.85 7.55 -9.88
CA LYS A 70 10.17 6.14 -9.63
C LYS A 70 9.05 5.46 -8.85
N VAL A 71 8.57 6.09 -7.76
CA VAL A 71 7.46 5.57 -6.94
C VAL A 71 6.17 5.49 -7.75
N LEU A 72 5.84 6.54 -8.52
CA LEU A 72 4.68 6.53 -9.40
C LEU A 72 4.76 5.39 -10.43
N GLY A 73 5.95 5.14 -11.00
CA GLY A 73 6.20 4.02 -11.90
C GLY A 73 5.88 2.67 -11.24
N GLY A 74 6.33 2.45 -10.00
CA GLY A 74 6.02 1.25 -9.23
C GLY A 74 4.52 1.09 -8.93
N LEU A 75 3.82 2.18 -8.61
CA LEU A 75 2.37 2.14 -8.40
C LEU A 75 1.60 1.80 -9.68
N ILE A 76 2.03 2.35 -10.83
CA ILE A 76 1.46 2.00 -12.14
C ILE A 76 1.68 0.52 -12.44
N GLU A 77 2.90 0.02 -12.27
CA GLU A 77 3.24 -1.39 -12.50
C GLU A 77 2.40 -2.31 -11.61
N THR A 78 2.34 -2.03 -10.30
CA THR A 78 1.52 -2.78 -9.35
C THR A 78 0.05 -2.79 -9.76
N SER A 79 -0.49 -1.63 -10.17
CA SER A 79 -1.87 -1.52 -10.64
C SER A 79 -2.13 -2.41 -11.87
N LEU A 80 -1.21 -2.43 -12.83
CA LEU A 80 -1.31 -3.27 -14.04
C LEU A 80 -1.25 -4.77 -13.69
N LEU A 81 -0.36 -5.15 -12.76
CA LEU A 81 -0.22 -6.54 -12.31
C LEU A 81 -1.47 -7.03 -11.57
N ILE A 82 -2.07 -6.20 -10.71
CA ILE A 82 -3.32 -6.52 -10.03
C ILE A 82 -4.46 -6.71 -11.03
N GLN A 83 -4.61 -5.79 -12.00
CA GLN A 83 -5.61 -5.92 -13.06
C GLN A 83 -5.37 -7.15 -13.96
N ALA A 84 -4.11 -7.54 -14.16
CA ALA A 84 -3.78 -8.79 -14.84
C ALA A 84 -4.21 -9.99 -13.99
N ALA A 85 -3.92 -9.99 -12.69
CA ALA A 85 -4.33 -11.04 -11.77
C ALA A 85 -5.85 -11.24 -11.76
N ASP A 86 -6.62 -10.16 -11.74
CA ASP A 86 -8.08 -10.20 -11.81
C ASP A 86 -8.57 -10.88 -13.10
N ARG A 87 -7.94 -10.61 -14.25
CA ARG A 87 -8.26 -11.26 -15.52
C ARG A 87 -7.96 -12.75 -15.52
N TYR A 88 -6.99 -13.20 -14.73
CA TYR A 88 -6.67 -14.62 -14.52
C TYR A 88 -7.50 -15.26 -13.41
N GLY A 89 -8.43 -14.54 -12.80
CA GLY A 89 -9.29 -15.04 -11.71
C GLY A 89 -8.53 -15.28 -10.40
N ILE A 90 -7.36 -14.64 -10.22
CA ILE A 90 -6.56 -14.75 -9.00
C ILE A 90 -7.21 -13.90 -7.92
N ASN A 91 -7.61 -14.54 -6.83
CA ASN A 91 -8.20 -13.87 -5.67
C ASN A 91 -7.58 -14.43 -4.39
N ILE A 92 -7.11 -13.53 -3.55
CA ILE A 92 -6.56 -13.88 -2.23
C ILE A 92 -7.72 -14.02 -1.24
N SER A 93 -7.89 -15.23 -0.69
CA SER A 93 -8.91 -15.48 0.32
C SER A 93 -8.55 -14.84 1.66
N ASP A 94 -9.57 -14.53 2.47
CA ASP A 94 -9.37 -13.95 3.81
C ASP A 94 -8.53 -14.87 4.70
N ILE A 95 -8.69 -16.20 4.56
CA ILE A 95 -7.88 -17.19 5.29
C ILE A 95 -6.40 -17.11 4.88
N ALA A 96 -6.10 -16.96 3.60
CA ALA A 96 -4.73 -16.84 3.13
C ALA A 96 -4.09 -15.53 3.63
N LEU A 97 -4.85 -14.43 3.61
CA LEU A 97 -4.42 -13.14 4.14
C LEU A 97 -4.16 -13.20 5.64
N GLU A 98 -5.06 -13.82 6.43
CA GLU A 98 -4.88 -13.98 7.88
C GLU A 98 -3.65 -14.83 8.21
N ASN A 99 -3.41 -15.90 7.46
CA ASN A 99 -2.21 -16.72 7.60
C ASN A 99 -0.93 -15.90 7.33
N LYS A 100 -0.94 -15.06 6.27
CA LYS A 100 0.19 -14.19 5.95
C LYS A 100 0.46 -13.15 7.05
N LEU A 101 -0.59 -12.53 7.58
CA LEU A 101 -0.48 -11.60 8.71
C LEU A 101 0.05 -12.30 9.98
N SER A 102 -0.38 -13.55 10.23
CA SER A 102 0.14 -14.36 11.33
C SER A 102 1.62 -14.68 11.15
N GLU A 103 2.06 -14.97 9.93
CA GLU A 103 3.46 -15.20 9.59
C GLU A 103 4.30 -13.93 9.84
N ILE A 104 3.83 -12.78 9.35
CA ILE A 104 4.51 -11.49 9.57
C ILE A 104 4.62 -11.17 11.07
N ALA A 105 3.54 -11.32 11.82
CA ALA A 105 3.54 -11.07 13.26
C ALA A 105 4.53 -11.99 13.99
N ARG A 106 4.54 -13.30 13.67
CA ARG A 106 5.46 -14.27 14.27
C ARG A 106 6.93 -13.98 13.94
N SER A 107 7.24 -13.55 12.73
CA SER A 107 8.62 -13.19 12.33
C SER A 107 9.17 -12.03 13.18
N GLN A 108 8.27 -11.14 13.62
CA GLN A 108 8.57 -10.02 14.52
C GLN A 108 8.36 -10.36 16.01
N LYS A 109 8.07 -11.64 16.34
CA LYS A 109 7.79 -12.11 17.70
C LYS A 109 6.60 -11.42 18.36
N MET A 110 5.56 -11.14 17.58
CA MET A 110 4.32 -10.46 17.98
C MET A 110 3.09 -11.31 17.69
N THR A 111 1.99 -10.97 18.33
CA THR A 111 0.64 -11.37 17.92
C THR A 111 0.13 -10.45 16.81
N ILE A 112 -0.94 -10.86 16.09
CA ILE A 112 -1.59 -10.00 15.07
C ILE A 112 -2.11 -8.69 15.70
N ASN A 113 -2.61 -8.74 16.93
CA ASN A 113 -3.10 -7.54 17.63
C ASN A 113 -1.95 -6.56 17.96
N GLU A 114 -0.80 -7.08 18.38
CA GLU A 114 0.39 -6.25 18.61
C GLU A 114 0.93 -5.65 17.32
N LEU A 115 0.97 -6.43 16.23
CA LEU A 115 1.33 -5.93 14.89
C LEU A 115 0.40 -4.78 14.48
N ARG A 116 -0.92 -4.96 14.58
CA ARG A 116 -1.91 -3.91 14.29
C ARG A 116 -1.65 -2.64 15.11
N ASN A 117 -1.46 -2.78 16.42
CA ASN A 117 -1.24 -1.65 17.32
C ASN A 117 0.06 -0.90 17.00
N ASN A 118 1.12 -1.62 16.59
CA ASN A 118 2.38 -1.01 16.17
C ASN A 118 2.23 -0.21 14.88
N ILE A 119 1.55 -0.76 13.87
CA ILE A 119 1.27 -0.07 12.60
C ILE A 119 0.52 1.24 12.86
N ILE A 120 -0.54 1.21 13.69
CA ILE A 120 -1.31 2.40 14.04
C ILE A 120 -0.45 3.40 14.85
N LYS A 121 0.40 2.90 15.76
CA LYS A 121 1.29 3.75 16.57
C LYS A 121 2.36 4.44 15.72
N GLU A 122 2.80 3.82 14.63
CA GLU A 122 3.71 4.40 13.64
C GLU A 122 3.01 5.38 12.70
N GLY A 123 1.72 5.63 12.89
CA GLY A 123 0.93 6.59 12.11
C GLY A 123 0.37 6.01 10.80
N GLN A 124 0.51 4.71 10.57
CA GLN A 124 -0.01 4.06 9.37
C GLN A 124 -1.48 3.68 9.52
N ASP A 125 -2.25 3.78 8.43
CA ASP A 125 -3.59 3.21 8.36
C ASP A 125 -3.53 1.69 8.21
N TYR A 126 -4.12 0.98 9.18
CA TYR A 126 -4.09 -0.48 9.19
C TYR A 126 -4.86 -1.10 8.00
N THR A 127 -5.88 -0.42 7.49
CA THR A 127 -6.65 -0.89 6.32
C THR A 127 -5.79 -0.83 5.06
N ASN A 128 -5.04 0.26 4.89
CA ASN A 128 -4.09 0.41 3.79
C ASN A 128 -2.98 -0.66 3.87
N TYR A 129 -2.42 -0.89 5.06
CA TYR A 129 -1.43 -1.93 5.27
C TYR A 129 -1.95 -3.33 4.85
N ILE A 130 -3.17 -3.69 5.26
CA ILE A 130 -3.82 -4.94 4.86
C ILE A 130 -3.97 -5.02 3.34
N GLN A 131 -4.38 -3.92 2.71
CA GLN A 131 -4.55 -3.88 1.25
C GLN A 131 -3.20 -4.05 0.53
N ASP A 132 -2.13 -3.47 1.04
CA ASP A 132 -0.78 -3.62 0.48
C ASP A 132 -0.28 -5.06 0.57
N ILE A 133 -0.49 -5.72 1.72
CA ILE A 133 -0.18 -7.16 1.86
C ILE A 133 -1.00 -8.00 0.86
N LYS A 134 -2.28 -7.70 0.71
CA LYS A 134 -3.15 -8.39 -0.25
C LYS A 134 -2.68 -8.17 -1.70
N ASN A 135 -2.30 -6.94 -2.05
CA ASN A 135 -1.75 -6.59 -3.36
C ASN A 135 -0.44 -7.37 -3.64
N GLN A 136 0.46 -7.40 -2.67
CA GLN A 136 1.72 -8.16 -2.76
C GLN A 136 1.46 -9.65 -2.98
N MET A 137 0.58 -10.27 -2.19
CA MET A 137 0.20 -11.68 -2.36
C MET A 137 -0.43 -11.95 -3.73
N THR A 138 -1.25 -11.01 -4.22
CA THR A 138 -1.89 -11.12 -5.54
C THR A 138 -0.85 -11.14 -6.66
N VAL A 139 0.11 -10.22 -6.61
CA VAL A 139 1.20 -10.13 -7.59
C VAL A 139 2.08 -11.37 -7.52
N GLU A 140 2.46 -11.83 -6.32
CA GLU A 140 3.24 -13.04 -6.12
C GLU A 140 2.52 -14.27 -6.70
N THR A 141 1.22 -14.42 -6.41
CA THR A 141 0.39 -15.52 -6.95
C THR A 141 0.29 -15.47 -8.47
N LEU A 142 0.17 -14.27 -9.05
CA LEU A 142 0.19 -14.08 -10.51
C LEU A 142 1.51 -14.60 -11.09
N PHE A 143 2.65 -14.22 -10.54
CA PHE A 143 3.95 -14.69 -11.01
C PHE A 143 4.07 -16.21 -10.88
N ILE A 144 3.71 -16.77 -9.73
CA ILE A 144 3.73 -18.21 -9.53
C ILE A 144 2.87 -18.93 -10.56
N SER A 145 1.63 -18.47 -10.76
CA SER A 145 0.68 -19.13 -11.68
C SER A 145 1.10 -19.02 -13.16
N GLN A 146 1.69 -17.92 -13.58
CA GLN A 146 1.99 -17.64 -14.98
C GLN A 146 3.41 -18.05 -15.39
N PHE A 147 4.37 -18.00 -14.48
CA PHE A 147 5.76 -18.31 -14.80
C PHE A 147 6.18 -19.71 -14.37
N TYR A 148 5.92 -20.09 -13.12
CA TYR A 148 6.34 -21.42 -12.64
C TYR A 148 5.58 -22.58 -13.29
N SER A 149 4.31 -22.39 -13.68
CA SER A 149 3.56 -23.42 -14.41
C SER A 149 4.09 -23.68 -15.83
N ARG A 150 4.92 -22.79 -16.37
CA ARG A 150 5.55 -22.91 -17.69
C ARG A 150 7.02 -23.33 -17.64
N MET A 151 7.63 -23.34 -16.48
CA MET A 151 9.00 -23.79 -16.27
C MET A 151 8.99 -25.30 -16.06
N ASN A 152 8.97 -26.07 -17.16
CA ASN A 152 9.29 -27.48 -17.12
C ASN A 152 10.82 -27.63 -17.05
N VAL A 153 11.38 -27.70 -15.84
CA VAL A 153 12.77 -28.09 -15.66
C VAL A 153 12.83 -29.59 -15.86
N THR A 154 13.54 -30.03 -16.89
CA THR A 154 13.73 -31.47 -17.19
C THR A 154 14.78 -32.06 -16.25
N GLU A 155 14.70 -33.38 -15.99
CA GLU A 155 15.73 -34.10 -15.22
C GLU A 155 17.13 -33.90 -15.83
N GLU A 156 17.23 -33.86 -17.15
CA GLU A 156 18.47 -33.61 -17.89
C GLU A 156 19.07 -32.21 -17.59
N GLU A 157 18.22 -31.17 -17.46
CA GLU A 157 18.68 -29.82 -17.09
C GLU A 157 19.19 -29.79 -15.63
N ILE A 158 18.53 -30.53 -14.74
CA ILE A 158 18.98 -30.69 -13.34
C ILE A 158 20.31 -31.41 -13.28
N GLU A 159 20.47 -32.54 -13.98
CA GLU A 159 21.73 -33.28 -14.04
C GLU A 159 22.87 -32.43 -14.62
N ASN A 160 22.63 -31.74 -15.71
CA ASN A 160 23.60 -30.83 -16.34
C ASN A 160 23.97 -29.64 -15.43
N PHE A 161 23.06 -29.16 -14.59
CA PHE A 161 23.34 -28.13 -13.58
C PHE A 161 24.22 -28.69 -12.47
N ILE A 162 23.88 -29.86 -11.93
CA ILE A 162 24.63 -30.54 -10.86
C ILE A 162 26.05 -30.87 -11.34
N GLU A 163 26.23 -31.32 -12.60
CA GLU A 163 27.55 -31.60 -13.14
C GLU A 163 28.43 -30.33 -13.28
N ARG A 164 27.84 -29.21 -13.66
CA ARG A 164 28.56 -27.93 -13.79
C ARG A 164 28.98 -27.34 -12.44
N GLU A 165 28.20 -27.53 -11.39
CA GLU A 165 28.48 -27.02 -10.03
C GLU A 165 29.35 -27.95 -9.19
N ARG A 166 29.72 -29.15 -9.72
CA ARG A 166 30.58 -30.11 -9.05
C ARG A 166 32.10 -29.87 -9.27
N VAL A 167 32.49 -28.70 -9.72
CA VAL A 167 33.91 -28.32 -9.92
C VAL A 167 34.55 -27.83 -8.62
#